data_35992a45342e3db29dfa6981380026c1
#
_entry.id   35992a45342e3db29dfa6981380026c1
#
_cell.length_a   1.000
_cell.length_b   1.000
_cell.length_c   1.000
_cell.angle_alpha   90.00
_cell.angle_beta   90.00
_cell.angle_gamma   90.00
#
_symmetry.space_group_name_H-M   'P 1'
#
loop_
_entity.id
_entity.type
_entity.pdbx_description
1 polymer ?
#
loop_
_entity_poly.entity_id
_entity_poly.type
_entity_poly.pdbx_seq_one_letter_code
_entity_poly.pdbx_strand_id
1 'polypeptide(L)'
;MGKFAFENEGWDDYLYWQKQDRKTLNKIHRLLQSIERDGVLNGEGKPEKLKNSGNYSRRIDDKNRLIYDILDNGFVVVKFCRGHYGDK
;
A
#
# COMPACT_ATOMS: atom_id res chain seq x y z
N MET A 1 10.67 3.97 13.53
CA MET A 1 10.70 2.89 12.55
C MET A 1 9.33 2.25 12.45
N GLY A 2 8.77 2.17 11.25
CA GLY A 2 7.46 1.63 11.04
C GLY A 2 7.39 0.12 11.20
N LYS A 3 6.20 -0.35 11.45
CA LYS A 3 5.94 -1.77 11.55
C LYS A 3 4.96 -2.13 10.46
N PHE A 4 5.42 -2.94 9.54
CA PHE A 4 4.67 -3.34 8.35
C PHE A 4 4.47 -4.84 8.36
N ALA A 5 3.29 -5.25 7.94
CA ALA A 5 2.97 -6.65 7.74
C ALA A 5 2.34 -6.80 6.36
N PHE A 6 2.36 -8.01 5.83
CA PHE A 6 1.81 -8.30 4.51
C PHE A 6 0.86 -9.47 4.63
N GLU A 7 -0.32 -9.34 4.04
CA GLU A 7 -1.16 -10.50 3.80
C GLU A 7 -0.60 -11.28 2.61
N ASN A 8 -1.06 -12.51 2.43
CA ASN A 8 -0.49 -13.40 1.42
C ASN A 8 -0.42 -12.78 0.02
N GLU A 9 -1.51 -12.15 -0.40
CA GLU A 9 -1.54 -11.53 -1.73
C GLU A 9 -0.64 -10.30 -1.80
N GLY A 10 -0.59 -9.52 -0.73
CA GLY A 10 0.31 -8.37 -0.67
C GLY A 10 1.77 -8.79 -0.74
N TRP A 11 2.11 -9.87 -0.06
CA TRP A 11 3.46 -10.41 -0.10
C TRP A 11 3.83 -10.91 -1.50
N ASP A 12 2.90 -11.65 -2.13
CA ASP A 12 3.13 -12.14 -3.50
C ASP A 12 3.32 -10.98 -4.48
N ASP A 13 2.51 -9.92 -4.35
CA ASP A 13 2.64 -8.74 -5.19
C ASP A 13 3.98 -8.05 -4.98
N TYR A 14 4.41 -7.94 -3.74
CA TYR A 14 5.68 -7.33 -3.39
C TYR A 14 6.85 -8.11 -4.04
N LEU A 15 6.81 -9.42 -3.95
CA LEU A 15 7.84 -10.27 -4.57
C LEU A 15 7.82 -10.14 -6.09
N TYR A 16 6.62 -10.01 -6.68
CA TYR A 16 6.49 -9.78 -8.11
C TYR A 16 7.28 -8.53 -8.53
N TRP A 17 7.06 -7.42 -7.83
CA TRP A 17 7.77 -6.18 -8.16
C TRP A 17 9.26 -6.28 -7.93
N GLN A 18 9.67 -7.01 -6.92
CA GLN A 18 11.09 -7.20 -6.64
C GLN A 18 11.80 -7.85 -7.83
N LYS A 19 11.12 -8.73 -8.55
CA LYS A 19 11.69 -9.39 -9.73
C LYS A 19 11.49 -8.59 -11.01
N GLN A 20 10.35 -7.93 -11.14
CA GLN A 20 9.93 -7.39 -12.43
C GLN A 20 10.24 -5.90 -12.61
N ASP A 21 10.20 -5.11 -11.56
CA ASP A 21 10.30 -3.67 -11.72
C ASP A 21 10.77 -2.99 -10.43
N ARG A 22 12.06 -2.78 -10.35
CA ARG A 22 12.68 -2.15 -9.19
C ARG A 22 12.15 -0.73 -8.96
N LYS A 23 11.84 -0.02 -10.02
CA LYS A 23 11.33 1.33 -9.91
C LYS A 23 9.98 1.36 -9.19
N THR A 24 9.09 0.43 -9.55
CA THR A 24 7.80 0.30 -8.89
C THR A 24 7.99 -0.12 -7.43
N LEU A 25 8.90 -1.03 -7.17
CA LEU A 25 9.20 -1.45 -5.80
C LEU A 25 9.65 -0.25 -4.96
N ASN A 26 10.52 0.59 -5.51
CA ASN A 26 10.99 1.78 -4.79
C ASN A 26 9.84 2.75 -4.50
N LYS A 27 8.91 2.87 -5.41
CA LYS A 27 7.72 3.71 -5.19
C LYS A 27 6.88 3.16 -4.04
N ILE A 28 6.70 1.84 -3.99
CA ILE A 28 5.97 1.21 -2.89
C ILE A 28 6.66 1.52 -1.56
N HIS A 29 7.99 1.43 -1.51
CA HIS A 29 8.74 1.77 -0.30
C HIS A 29 8.49 3.21 0.13
N ARG A 30 8.48 4.15 -0.82
CA ARG A 30 8.21 5.55 -0.50
C ARG A 30 6.80 5.75 0.03
N LEU A 31 5.83 5.02 -0.52
CA LEU A 31 4.46 5.12 -0.04
C LEU A 31 4.33 4.59 1.39
N LEU A 32 4.99 3.48 1.70
CA LEU A 32 4.99 2.95 3.06
C LEU A 32 5.62 3.92 4.04
N GLN A 33 6.73 4.54 3.64
CA GLN A 33 7.36 5.56 4.46
C GLN A 33 6.46 6.76 4.68
N SER A 34 5.70 7.14 3.65
CA SER A 34 4.77 8.25 3.75
C SER A 34 3.63 7.95 4.72
N ILE A 35 3.12 6.72 4.70
CA ILE A 35 2.09 6.33 5.66
C ILE A 35 2.60 6.52 7.09
N GLU A 36 3.82 6.10 7.35
CA GLU A 36 4.41 6.19 8.68
C GLU A 36 4.69 7.63 9.07
N ARG A 37 5.25 8.42 8.16
CA ARG A 37 5.67 9.79 8.45
C ARG A 37 4.49 10.77 8.48
N ASP A 38 3.57 10.63 7.53
CA ASP A 38 2.54 11.63 7.29
C ASP A 38 1.16 11.21 7.79
N GLY A 39 0.97 9.95 8.10
CA GLY A 39 -0.31 9.44 8.58
C GLY A 39 -1.07 8.66 7.54
N VAL A 40 -2.15 8.02 7.98
CA VAL A 40 -2.91 7.07 7.18
C VAL A 40 -3.52 7.70 5.93
N LEU A 41 -3.97 8.94 6.04
CA LEU A 41 -4.68 9.62 4.95
C LEU A 41 -3.98 10.88 4.48
N ASN A 42 -2.68 11.00 4.74
CA ASN A 42 -1.90 12.16 4.32
C ASN A 42 -0.65 11.72 3.58
N GLY A 43 -0.13 12.63 2.75
CA GLY A 43 1.16 12.40 2.10
C GLY A 43 1.04 11.89 0.69
N GLU A 44 2.03 11.14 0.27
CA GLU A 44 2.23 10.76 -1.13
C GLU A 44 1.23 9.71 -1.60
N GLY A 45 0.82 9.80 -2.88
CA GLY A 45 0.01 8.77 -3.51
C GLY A 45 -1.49 8.97 -3.42
N LYS A 46 -1.93 10.18 -3.10
CA LYS A 46 -3.36 10.52 -3.01
C LYS A 46 -4.13 9.52 -2.14
N PRO A 47 -3.78 9.44 -0.86
CA PRO A 47 -4.42 8.45 0.02
C PRO A 47 -5.92 8.69 0.16
N GLU A 48 -6.67 7.61 0.18
CA GLU A 48 -8.12 7.67 0.39
C GLU A 48 -8.60 6.42 1.10
N LYS A 49 -9.74 6.54 1.75
CA LYS A 49 -10.40 5.40 2.38
C LYS A 49 -11.42 4.83 1.42
N LEU A 50 -11.36 3.51 1.19
CA LEU A 50 -12.26 2.83 0.28
C LEU A 50 -13.60 2.56 0.97
N LYS A 51 -14.70 2.85 0.27
CA LYS A 51 -16.04 2.77 0.85
C LYS A 51 -16.44 1.36 1.22
N ASN A 52 -16.22 0.42 0.29
CA ASN A 52 -16.78 -0.91 0.47
C ASN A 52 -15.98 -1.80 1.42
N SER A 53 -14.66 -1.75 1.31
CA SER A 53 -13.79 -2.61 2.10
C SER A 53 -13.39 -2.00 3.43
N GLY A 54 -13.41 -0.67 3.53
CA GLY A 54 -12.86 0.01 4.69
C GLY A 54 -11.35 0.07 4.70
N ASN A 55 -10.69 -0.49 3.71
CA ASN A 55 -9.25 -0.37 3.56
C ASN A 55 -8.88 1.00 3.02
N TYR A 56 -7.59 1.26 2.95
CA TYR A 56 -7.05 2.52 2.42
C TYR A 56 -6.29 2.24 1.14
N SER A 57 -6.20 3.25 0.29
CA SER A 57 -5.56 3.13 -1.01
C SER A 57 -4.61 4.28 -1.25
N ARG A 58 -3.45 3.99 -1.83
CA ARG A 58 -2.54 5.00 -2.37
C ARG A 58 -2.18 4.61 -3.78
N ARG A 59 -2.02 5.62 -4.62
CA ARG A 59 -1.68 5.40 -6.03
C ARG A 59 -0.20 5.09 -6.16
N ILE A 60 0.13 3.94 -6.76
CA ILE A 60 1.49 3.61 -7.13
C ILE A 60 1.78 4.22 -8.50
N ASP A 61 0.90 3.94 -9.46
CA ASP A 61 0.91 4.52 -10.80
C ASP A 61 -0.51 4.46 -11.36
N ASP A 62 -0.68 4.68 -12.66
CA ASP A 62 -2.00 4.71 -13.26
C ASP A 62 -2.74 3.37 -13.18
N LYS A 63 -2.00 2.27 -13.10
CA LYS A 63 -2.57 0.93 -13.14
C LYS A 63 -2.55 0.22 -11.79
N ASN A 64 -1.69 0.65 -10.89
CA ASN A 64 -1.45 -0.09 -9.66
C ASN A 64 -1.74 0.75 -8.43
N ARG A 65 -2.28 0.10 -7.41
CA ARG A 65 -2.60 0.73 -6.13
C ARG A 65 -2.00 -0.07 -4.99
N LEU A 66 -1.61 0.64 -3.95
CA LEU A 66 -1.23 0.05 -2.67
C LEU A 66 -2.49 0.06 -1.80
N ILE A 67 -2.98 -1.12 -1.46
CA ILE A 67 -4.14 -1.28 -0.60
C ILE A 67 -3.64 -1.74 0.77
N TYR A 68 -4.02 -1.02 1.81
CA TYR A 68 -3.50 -1.27 3.15
C TYR A 68 -4.54 -1.00 4.21
N ASP A 69 -4.27 -1.48 5.41
CA ASP A 69 -5.10 -1.23 6.57
C ASP A 69 -4.18 -0.95 7.76
N ILE A 70 -4.75 -0.43 8.81
CA ILE A 70 -4.03 -0.12 10.05
C ILE A 70 -4.63 -0.96 11.16
N LEU A 71 -3.79 -1.74 11.82
CA LEU A 71 -4.23 -2.53 12.96
C LEU A 71 -4.26 -1.67 14.23
N ASP A 72 -4.96 -2.17 15.25
CA ASP A 72 -5.09 -1.46 16.53
C ASP A 72 -3.74 -1.16 17.17
N ASN A 73 -2.75 -2.02 16.94
CA ASN A 73 -1.41 -1.83 17.47
C ASN A 73 -0.56 -0.87 16.62
N GLY A 74 -1.13 -0.30 15.57
CA GLY A 74 -0.43 0.66 14.72
C GLY A 74 0.30 0.04 13.54
N PHE A 75 0.29 -1.27 13.39
CA PHE A 75 0.92 -1.91 12.23
C PHE A 75 0.17 -1.56 10.96
N VAL A 76 0.92 -1.31 9.89
CA VAL A 76 0.37 -1.15 8.55
C VAL A 76 0.35 -2.53 7.89
N VAL A 77 -0.82 -2.96 7.45
CA VAL A 77 -0.95 -4.26 6.77
C VAL A 77 -1.15 -4.02 5.29
N VAL A 78 -0.24 -4.53 4.47
CA VAL A 78 -0.35 -4.43 3.02
C VAL A 78 -1.19 -5.60 2.53
N LYS A 79 -2.34 -5.28 1.96
CA LYS A 79 -3.28 -6.28 1.44
C LYS A 79 -2.99 -6.62 0.00
N PHE A 80 -2.73 -5.61 -0.81
CA PHE A 80 -2.40 -5.75 -2.24
C PHE A 80 -1.48 -4.61 -2.63
N CYS A 81 -0.63 -4.82 -3.60
CA CYS A 81 0.15 -3.73 -4.16
C CYS A 81 0.39 -3.91 -5.66
N ARG A 82 -0.54 -4.56 -6.32
CA ARG A 82 -0.51 -4.76 -7.76
C ARG A 82 -1.94 -4.78 -8.29
N GLY A 83 -2.15 -4.08 -9.41
CA GLY A 83 -3.47 -3.99 -10.01
C GLY A 83 -4.28 -2.86 -9.42
N HIS A 84 -5.48 -2.69 -9.96
CA HIS A 84 -6.37 -1.61 -9.58
C HIS A 84 -7.53 -2.17 -8.77
N TYR A 85 -7.35 -2.19 -7.47
CA TYR A 85 -8.37 -2.69 -6.54
C TYR A 85 -9.20 -1.53 -6.02
N GLY A 86 -9.81 -0.77 -6.90
CA GLY A 86 -10.54 0.41 -6.51
C GLY A 86 -11.64 0.14 -5.48
N ASP A 87 -12.56 1.05 -5.40
CA ASP A 87 -13.62 1.01 -4.40
C ASP A 87 -14.69 0.01 -4.82
N LYS A 88 -14.40 -1.24 -4.61
CA LYS A 88 -15.30 -2.32 -4.97
C LYS A 88 -16.00 -2.91 -3.78
#